data_c0a3988d4fee8055c23b0c7b77424f27
#
_entry.id   c0a3988d4fee8055c23b0c7b77424f27
#
_cell.length_a   1.000
_cell.length_b   1.000
_cell.length_c   1.000
_cell.angle_alpha   90.00
_cell.angle_beta   90.00
_cell.angle_gamma   90.00
#
_symmetry.space_group_name_H-M   'P 1'
#
loop_
_entity.id
_entity.type
_entity.pdbx_description
1 polymer ?
#
loop_
_entity_poly.entity_id
_entity_poly.type
_entity_poly.pdbx_seq_one_letter_code
_entity_poly.pdbx_strand_id
1 'polypeptide(L)'
;MWKKVLDWFGRGSNGHDHDAHGHGHDHHGPHGHTHGVIDATIATTGRGIWAIKWSFVILATTALLQVVVVALSGSVALLADTIHNVADATTAIPLWIAFTLVRRKPTKTFTYGLGRVEDLAGVVIVLVILGSALVAGYEAIDRLFHPQPVRLLGWLALAGVIGFLGNETVAMFRIRVGREINSAALIADGYHARTDGLTSLAVVVGAIGVWLGLPLADPVIGLLITAAILGIVWQSARSVLTRMLDGVEPGIIDEIHHTANHVPGIEKVIEAKARWLGHKLHVDVTIAVNDGMLLAAANNIAESFKAELFAHIPALDVAELRFAERQAQGRHHHTPDPFLVEGKLASGLLEIIDTAQGERMRLRISRHVEGLRANVAIERPGGAVESLPLSPVAGDHHHLQSAIAPAEPHEFSARLQLIAGSDHEDLPFAMTEPEGHHHEHAHG
;
A
#
# COMPACT_ATOMS: atom_id res chain seq x y z
N MET A 1 23.10 17.12 -28.96
CA MET A 1 22.59 15.94 -29.67
C MET A 1 22.49 14.71 -28.73
N TRP A 2 23.51 14.41 -27.92
CA TRP A 2 23.52 13.30 -26.95
C TRP A 2 22.51 13.43 -25.80
N LYS A 3 22.22 14.64 -25.29
CA LYS A 3 21.17 14.84 -24.24
C LYS A 3 19.79 14.40 -24.73
N LYS A 4 19.39 14.68 -25.95
CA LYS A 4 18.11 14.23 -26.52
C LYS A 4 18.02 12.72 -26.69
N VAL A 5 19.17 12.03 -26.88
CA VAL A 5 19.22 10.57 -26.96
C VAL A 5 19.12 9.94 -25.56
N LEU A 6 19.72 10.55 -24.54
CA LEU A 6 19.61 10.11 -23.13
C LEU A 6 18.21 10.35 -22.55
N ASP A 7 17.58 11.47 -22.91
CA ASP A 7 16.17 11.73 -22.57
C ASP A 7 15.23 10.73 -23.26
N TRP A 8 15.59 10.27 -24.46
CA TRP A 8 14.85 9.24 -25.18
C TRP A 8 14.94 7.87 -24.52
N PHE A 9 16.06 7.55 -23.83
CA PHE A 9 16.26 6.33 -23.02
C PHE A 9 15.80 6.44 -21.55
N GLY A 10 15.19 7.56 -21.14
CA GLY A 10 14.64 7.75 -19.78
C GLY A 10 15.70 7.87 -18.67
N ARG A 11 16.97 8.19 -19.01
CA ARG A 11 18.06 8.43 -18.06
C ARG A 11 18.48 9.90 -18.02
N GLY A 12 17.54 10.75 -17.64
CA GLY A 12 17.84 12.13 -17.20
C GLY A 12 18.27 12.13 -15.73
N SER A 13 19.53 12.43 -15.46
CA SER A 13 20.02 12.64 -14.09
C SER A 13 19.44 13.92 -13.52
N ASN A 14 18.80 13.86 -12.35
CA ASN A 14 18.43 15.00 -11.55
C ASN A 14 19.69 15.71 -11.04
N GLY A 15 20.08 16.80 -11.69
CA GLY A 15 21.00 17.78 -11.15
C GLY A 15 20.17 18.91 -10.55
N HIS A 16 20.30 19.12 -9.26
CA HIS A 16 19.76 20.30 -8.58
C HIS A 16 20.55 21.54 -8.99
N ASP A 17 19.92 22.48 -9.66
CA ASP A 17 20.35 23.87 -9.65
C ASP A 17 19.15 24.71 -9.22
N HIS A 18 19.33 25.39 -8.08
CA HIS A 18 18.46 26.41 -7.55
C HIS A 18 18.67 27.69 -8.37
N ASP A 19 17.63 28.13 -9.09
CA ASP A 19 17.43 29.57 -9.29
C ASP A 19 15.95 29.88 -9.53
N ALA A 20 15.56 31.08 -9.08
CA ALA A 20 14.25 31.56 -8.69
C ALA A 20 13.31 31.98 -9.84
N HIS A 21 11.99 31.95 -9.51
CA HIS A 21 10.86 32.71 -10.02
C HIS A 21 10.20 32.30 -11.34
N GLY A 22 8.94 31.87 -11.20
CA GLY A 22 7.97 31.86 -12.30
C GLY A 22 6.85 30.83 -12.08
N HIS A 23 5.66 31.30 -11.69
CA HIS A 23 4.45 30.50 -11.52
C HIS A 23 4.05 29.81 -12.83
N GLY A 24 4.06 28.47 -12.82
CA GLY A 24 3.48 27.63 -13.85
C GLY A 24 3.21 26.27 -13.21
N HIS A 25 1.93 25.95 -13.01
CA HIS A 25 1.51 24.67 -12.45
C HIS A 25 1.74 23.56 -13.48
N ASP A 26 2.90 22.90 -13.43
CA ASP A 26 3.12 21.63 -14.10
C ASP A 26 3.29 20.53 -13.02
N HIS A 27 2.22 19.78 -12.81
CA HIS A 27 2.20 18.61 -11.93
C HIS A 27 3.02 17.47 -12.53
N HIS A 28 4.29 17.36 -12.15
CA HIS A 28 5.10 16.17 -12.35
C HIS A 28 5.17 15.38 -11.04
N GLY A 29 4.23 14.44 -10.85
CA GLY A 29 4.35 13.40 -9.83
C GLY A 29 5.51 12.44 -10.17
N PRO A 30 6.21 11.87 -9.17
CA PRO A 30 7.26 10.89 -9.40
C PRO A 30 6.65 9.62 -10.01
N HIS A 31 6.87 9.41 -11.30
CA HIS A 31 6.45 8.22 -12.01
C HIS A 31 7.33 7.04 -11.58
N GLY A 32 6.87 6.27 -10.60
CA GLY A 32 7.34 4.92 -10.39
C GLY A 32 6.96 4.08 -11.60
N HIS A 33 7.94 3.78 -12.47
CA HIS A 33 7.74 2.91 -13.62
C HIS A 33 7.53 1.47 -13.14
N THR A 34 6.28 1.06 -12.99
CA THR A 34 5.90 -0.34 -12.86
C THR A 34 5.97 -0.98 -14.25
N HIS A 35 7.14 -1.54 -14.58
CA HIS A 35 7.31 -2.31 -15.79
C HIS A 35 6.62 -3.66 -15.64
N GLY A 36 5.62 -3.95 -16.46
CA GLY A 36 5.08 -5.29 -16.66
C GLY A 36 3.71 -5.61 -16.04
N VAL A 37 3.09 -4.68 -15.32
CA VAL A 37 1.68 -4.87 -14.88
C VAL A 37 0.82 -3.84 -15.60
N ILE A 38 -0.14 -4.32 -16.42
CA ILE A 38 -1.12 -3.43 -17.04
C ILE A 38 -1.91 -2.78 -15.91
N ASP A 39 -1.81 -1.46 -15.81
CA ASP A 39 -2.53 -0.69 -14.81
C ASP A 39 -4.05 -0.81 -15.07
N ALA A 40 -4.75 -1.09 -14.05
CA ALA A 40 -6.15 -1.44 -14.07
C ALA A 40 -7.11 -0.28 -14.29
N THR A 41 -6.67 0.96 -14.16
CA THR A 41 -7.45 2.15 -14.58
C THR A 41 -7.79 2.09 -16.07
N ILE A 42 -7.00 1.37 -16.87
CA ILE A 42 -7.26 1.09 -18.29
C ILE A 42 -8.55 0.30 -18.50
N ALA A 43 -8.87 -0.63 -17.61
CA ALA A 43 -10.00 -1.53 -17.78
C ALA A 43 -11.35 -0.88 -17.54
N THR A 44 -11.42 0.26 -16.90
CA THR A 44 -12.68 0.95 -16.59
C THR A 44 -13.28 1.65 -17.81
N THR A 45 -12.46 1.97 -18.82
CA THR A 45 -12.96 2.60 -20.04
C THR A 45 -13.15 1.55 -21.15
N GLY A 46 -14.29 1.58 -21.87
CA GLY A 46 -14.51 0.72 -23.03
C GLY A 46 -13.42 0.86 -24.10
N ARG A 47 -12.81 2.05 -24.17
CA ARG A 47 -11.73 2.39 -25.09
C ARG A 47 -10.42 1.68 -24.70
N GLY A 48 -10.12 1.61 -23.40
CA GLY A 48 -8.95 0.89 -22.87
C GLY A 48 -9.05 -0.62 -23.14
N ILE A 49 -10.21 -1.23 -22.87
CA ILE A 49 -10.46 -2.65 -23.16
C ILE A 49 -10.31 -2.95 -24.65
N TRP A 50 -10.80 -2.06 -25.51
CA TRP A 50 -10.65 -2.19 -26.96
C TRP A 50 -9.17 -2.15 -27.36
N ALA A 51 -8.38 -1.23 -26.79
CA ALA A 51 -6.95 -1.16 -27.03
C ALA A 51 -6.21 -2.44 -26.62
N ILE A 52 -6.52 -3.02 -25.46
CA ILE A 52 -5.93 -4.27 -24.98
C ILE A 52 -6.24 -5.42 -25.94
N LYS A 53 -7.51 -5.55 -26.39
CA LYS A 53 -7.91 -6.60 -27.32
C LYS A 53 -7.14 -6.54 -28.65
N TRP A 54 -7.03 -5.37 -29.26
CA TRP A 54 -6.29 -5.22 -30.51
C TRP A 54 -4.79 -5.39 -30.33
N SER A 55 -4.22 -4.89 -29.23
CA SER A 55 -2.82 -5.16 -28.89
C SER A 55 -2.55 -6.65 -28.76
N PHE A 56 -3.45 -7.41 -28.10
CA PHE A 56 -3.35 -8.87 -28.01
C PHE A 56 -3.34 -9.53 -29.39
N VAL A 57 -4.24 -9.14 -30.30
CA VAL A 57 -4.30 -9.70 -31.65
C VAL A 57 -2.99 -9.44 -32.41
N ILE A 58 -2.45 -8.22 -32.32
CA ILE A 58 -1.20 -7.85 -33.00
C ILE A 58 -0.04 -8.66 -32.43
N LEU A 59 0.14 -8.70 -31.10
CA LEU A 59 1.23 -9.45 -30.44
C LEU A 59 1.12 -10.95 -30.70
N ALA A 60 -0.08 -11.53 -30.59
CA ALA A 60 -0.30 -12.95 -30.87
C ALA A 60 0.04 -13.31 -32.31
N THR A 61 -0.32 -12.45 -33.28
CA THR A 61 0.03 -12.65 -34.69
C THR A 61 1.53 -12.56 -34.90
N THR A 62 2.19 -11.56 -34.29
CA THR A 62 3.66 -11.39 -34.35
C THR A 62 4.39 -12.60 -33.76
N ALA A 63 3.98 -13.06 -32.56
CA ALA A 63 4.54 -14.22 -31.91
C ALA A 63 4.36 -15.51 -32.74
N LEU A 64 3.20 -15.71 -33.35
CA LEU A 64 2.94 -16.87 -34.22
C LEU A 64 3.88 -16.89 -35.44
N LEU A 65 4.10 -15.74 -36.05
CA LEU A 65 5.04 -15.62 -37.19
C LEU A 65 6.48 -15.92 -36.73
N GLN A 66 6.88 -15.43 -35.57
CA GLN A 66 8.21 -15.69 -35.00
C GLN A 66 8.41 -17.17 -34.66
N VAL A 67 7.41 -17.85 -34.07
CA VAL A 67 7.48 -19.30 -33.78
C VAL A 67 7.82 -20.11 -35.04
N VAL A 68 7.21 -19.79 -36.18
CA VAL A 68 7.50 -20.45 -37.45
C VAL A 68 8.98 -20.26 -37.84
N VAL A 69 9.51 -19.03 -37.70
CA VAL A 69 10.89 -18.76 -38.07
C VAL A 69 11.89 -19.39 -37.08
N VAL A 70 11.57 -19.42 -35.76
CA VAL A 70 12.38 -20.13 -34.74
C VAL A 70 12.53 -21.62 -35.13
N ALA A 71 11.40 -22.26 -35.44
CA ALA A 71 11.42 -23.68 -35.83
C ALA A 71 12.27 -23.96 -37.06
N LEU A 72 12.41 -23.02 -38.00
CA LEU A 72 13.19 -23.15 -39.21
C LEU A 72 14.66 -22.75 -39.03
N SER A 73 14.95 -21.70 -38.22
CA SER A 73 16.27 -21.10 -38.07
C SER A 73 17.10 -21.70 -36.94
N GLY A 74 16.45 -22.19 -35.88
CA GLY A 74 17.12 -22.70 -34.68
C GLY A 74 17.86 -21.63 -33.88
N SER A 75 17.54 -20.33 -34.03
CA SER A 75 18.17 -19.24 -33.28
C SER A 75 17.70 -19.19 -31.84
N VAL A 76 18.63 -19.11 -30.88
CA VAL A 76 18.36 -18.96 -29.45
C VAL A 76 17.93 -17.54 -29.11
N ALA A 77 18.53 -16.54 -29.74
CA ALA A 77 18.14 -15.16 -29.53
C ALA A 77 16.69 -14.92 -29.97
N LEU A 78 16.31 -15.45 -31.14
CA LEU A 78 14.91 -15.36 -31.59
C LEU A 78 13.98 -16.23 -30.73
N LEU A 79 14.43 -17.38 -30.23
CA LEU A 79 13.67 -18.21 -29.31
C LEU A 79 13.37 -17.44 -28.03
N ALA A 80 14.36 -16.79 -27.41
CA ALA A 80 14.18 -15.98 -26.20
C ALA A 80 13.19 -14.82 -26.42
N ASP A 81 13.32 -14.09 -27.53
CA ASP A 81 12.41 -13.01 -27.91
C ASP A 81 10.99 -13.52 -28.17
N THR A 82 10.87 -14.65 -28.89
CA THR A 82 9.57 -15.28 -29.20
C THR A 82 8.86 -15.77 -27.95
N ILE A 83 9.58 -16.43 -27.02
CA ILE A 83 9.03 -16.90 -25.73
C ILE A 83 8.53 -15.70 -24.92
N HIS A 84 9.28 -14.60 -24.91
CA HIS A 84 8.87 -13.36 -24.26
C HIS A 84 7.59 -12.81 -24.88
N ASN A 85 7.52 -12.66 -26.20
CA ASN A 85 6.35 -12.14 -26.91
C ASN A 85 5.12 -13.04 -26.74
N VAL A 86 5.27 -14.37 -26.68
CA VAL A 86 4.19 -15.31 -26.36
C VAL A 86 3.74 -15.13 -24.91
N ALA A 87 4.67 -14.97 -23.97
CA ALA A 87 4.34 -14.71 -22.57
C ALA A 87 3.54 -13.42 -22.43
N ASP A 88 3.97 -12.33 -23.06
CA ASP A 88 3.27 -11.04 -23.03
C ASP A 88 1.86 -11.11 -23.65
N ALA A 89 1.71 -11.82 -24.76
CA ALA A 89 0.39 -12.07 -25.32
C ALA A 89 -0.48 -12.91 -24.37
N THR A 90 0.09 -13.90 -23.69
CA THR A 90 -0.63 -14.79 -22.76
C THR A 90 -1.04 -14.04 -21.50
N THR A 91 -0.28 -13.04 -21.04
CA THR A 91 -0.58 -12.24 -19.84
C THR A 91 -1.88 -11.45 -19.95
N ALA A 92 -2.33 -11.16 -21.15
CA ALA A 92 -3.61 -10.51 -21.39
C ALA A 92 -4.82 -11.36 -20.91
N ILE A 93 -4.71 -12.70 -20.88
CA ILE A 93 -5.81 -13.61 -20.52
C ILE A 93 -6.13 -13.56 -19.02
N PRO A 94 -5.19 -13.80 -18.08
CA PRO A 94 -5.44 -13.66 -16.65
C PRO A 94 -5.97 -12.28 -16.29
N LEU A 95 -5.43 -11.25 -16.90
CA LEU A 95 -5.83 -9.88 -16.65
C LEU A 95 -7.27 -9.60 -17.12
N TRP A 96 -7.65 -10.09 -18.31
CA TRP A 96 -9.02 -9.97 -18.79
C TRP A 96 -10.02 -10.68 -17.87
N ILE A 97 -9.67 -11.88 -17.37
CA ILE A 97 -10.47 -12.63 -16.41
C ILE A 97 -10.60 -11.83 -15.10
N ALA A 98 -9.49 -11.31 -14.58
CA ALA A 98 -9.48 -10.52 -13.35
C ALA A 98 -10.39 -9.30 -13.45
N PHE A 99 -10.29 -8.52 -14.53
CA PHE A 99 -11.15 -7.36 -14.75
C PHE A 99 -12.64 -7.71 -14.88
N THR A 100 -12.95 -8.85 -15.45
CA THR A 100 -14.34 -9.32 -15.53
C THR A 100 -14.88 -9.66 -14.14
N LEU A 101 -14.03 -10.21 -13.26
CA LEU A 101 -14.39 -10.56 -11.88
C LEU A 101 -14.48 -9.33 -10.96
N VAL A 102 -13.57 -8.38 -11.11
CA VAL A 102 -13.56 -7.11 -10.32
C VAL A 102 -14.84 -6.31 -10.52
N ARG A 103 -15.45 -6.38 -11.70
CA ARG A 103 -16.74 -5.71 -11.99
C ARG A 103 -17.95 -6.29 -11.24
N ARG A 104 -17.82 -7.47 -10.64
CA ARG A 104 -18.90 -8.07 -9.86
C ARG A 104 -19.10 -7.30 -8.57
N LYS A 105 -20.37 -7.08 -8.22
CA LYS A 105 -20.73 -6.41 -6.96
C LYS A 105 -20.23 -7.20 -5.76
N PRO A 106 -19.85 -6.53 -4.67
CA PRO A 106 -19.56 -7.18 -3.40
C PRO A 106 -20.67 -8.17 -2.99
N THR A 107 -20.28 -9.25 -2.34
CA THR A 107 -21.17 -10.29 -1.84
C THR A 107 -21.05 -10.42 -0.33
N LYS A 108 -21.94 -11.18 0.31
CA LYS A 108 -21.82 -11.45 1.76
C LYS A 108 -20.51 -12.15 2.16
N THR A 109 -19.89 -12.89 1.24
CA THR A 109 -18.61 -13.56 1.46
C THR A 109 -17.42 -12.67 1.12
N PHE A 110 -17.54 -11.85 0.06
CA PHE A 110 -16.49 -10.93 -0.41
C PHE A 110 -17.00 -9.49 -0.26
N THR A 111 -16.99 -8.99 0.98
CA THR A 111 -17.57 -7.70 1.34
C THR A 111 -16.84 -6.50 0.71
N TYR A 112 -15.54 -6.61 0.49
CA TYR A 112 -14.74 -5.62 -0.24
C TYR A 112 -14.74 -5.83 -1.76
N GLY A 113 -15.54 -6.80 -2.27
CA GLY A 113 -15.52 -7.20 -3.67
C GLY A 113 -14.38 -8.13 -4.02
N LEU A 114 -14.04 -8.21 -5.32
CA LEU A 114 -13.02 -9.12 -5.84
C LEU A 114 -11.78 -8.35 -6.38
N GLY A 115 -11.50 -7.15 -5.86
CA GLY A 115 -10.36 -6.34 -6.30
C GLY A 115 -9.02 -7.09 -6.26
N ARG A 116 -8.78 -7.87 -5.20
CA ARG A 116 -7.56 -8.68 -5.02
C ARG A 116 -7.30 -9.74 -6.10
N VAL A 117 -8.30 -10.09 -6.91
CA VAL A 117 -8.09 -11.00 -8.06
C VAL A 117 -7.13 -10.40 -9.09
N GLU A 118 -7.06 -9.09 -9.18
CA GLU A 118 -6.07 -8.39 -10.02
C GLU A 118 -4.64 -8.63 -9.55
N ASP A 119 -4.39 -8.51 -8.24
CA ASP A 119 -3.07 -8.78 -7.65
C ASP A 119 -2.68 -10.23 -7.88
N LEU A 120 -3.64 -11.16 -7.74
CA LEU A 120 -3.43 -12.58 -8.02
C LEU A 120 -3.10 -12.83 -9.51
N ALA A 121 -3.79 -12.15 -10.42
CA ALA A 121 -3.47 -12.20 -11.84
C ALA A 121 -2.05 -11.69 -12.10
N GLY A 122 -1.63 -10.62 -11.41
CA GLY A 122 -0.26 -10.12 -11.45
C GLY A 122 0.78 -11.16 -11.05
N VAL A 123 0.53 -11.95 -9.99
CA VAL A 123 1.41 -13.07 -9.60
C VAL A 123 1.51 -14.12 -10.71
N VAL A 124 0.36 -14.52 -11.29
CA VAL A 124 0.35 -15.51 -12.39
C VAL A 124 1.18 -15.00 -13.58
N ILE A 125 1.03 -13.72 -13.93
CA ILE A 125 1.78 -13.09 -15.01
C ILE A 125 3.30 -13.15 -14.74
N VAL A 126 3.72 -12.74 -13.54
CA VAL A 126 5.14 -12.77 -13.13
C VAL A 126 5.70 -14.19 -13.21
N LEU A 127 4.94 -15.20 -12.78
CA LEU A 127 5.37 -16.60 -12.84
C LEU A 127 5.48 -17.11 -14.28
N VAL A 128 4.56 -16.72 -15.17
CA VAL A 128 4.62 -17.07 -16.60
C VAL A 128 5.87 -16.48 -17.25
N ILE A 129 6.13 -15.17 -17.02
CA ILE A 129 7.31 -14.49 -17.58
C ILE A 129 8.61 -15.09 -17.01
N LEU A 130 8.65 -15.36 -15.69
CA LEU A 130 9.80 -16.01 -15.06
C LEU A 130 10.06 -17.39 -15.67
N GLY A 131 9.03 -18.22 -15.83
CA GLY A 131 9.14 -19.54 -16.45
C GLY A 131 9.70 -19.45 -17.86
N SER A 132 9.20 -18.52 -18.67
CA SER A 132 9.68 -18.29 -20.04
C SER A 132 11.15 -17.83 -20.08
N ALA A 133 11.53 -16.92 -19.17
CA ALA A 133 12.91 -16.45 -19.05
C ALA A 133 13.88 -17.57 -18.64
N LEU A 134 13.47 -18.46 -17.72
CA LEU A 134 14.29 -19.61 -17.32
C LEU A 134 14.51 -20.61 -18.47
N VAL A 135 13.46 -20.90 -19.26
CA VAL A 135 13.56 -21.76 -20.44
C VAL A 135 14.48 -21.15 -21.49
N ALA A 136 14.31 -19.85 -21.79
CA ALA A 136 15.17 -19.16 -22.75
C ALA A 136 16.63 -19.09 -22.27
N GLY A 137 16.86 -18.84 -20.98
CA GLY A 137 18.20 -18.82 -20.38
C GLY A 137 18.88 -20.19 -20.42
N TYR A 138 18.15 -21.26 -20.10
CA TYR A 138 18.66 -22.62 -20.18
C TYR A 138 19.11 -22.95 -21.61
N GLU A 139 18.26 -22.70 -22.61
CA GLU A 139 18.58 -22.94 -24.02
C GLU A 139 19.79 -22.09 -24.48
N ALA A 140 19.88 -20.83 -24.06
CA ALA A 140 21.02 -19.98 -24.39
C ALA A 140 22.32 -20.49 -23.78
N ILE A 141 22.30 -21.01 -22.54
CA ILE A 141 23.46 -21.62 -21.89
C ILE A 141 23.85 -22.91 -22.60
N ASP A 142 22.88 -23.79 -22.88
CA ASP A 142 23.16 -25.05 -23.58
C ASP A 142 23.84 -24.81 -24.94
N ARG A 143 23.36 -23.82 -25.70
CA ARG A 143 23.95 -23.44 -27.01
C ARG A 143 25.34 -22.82 -26.89
N LEU A 144 25.69 -22.27 -25.74
CA LEU A 144 27.04 -21.77 -25.51
C LEU A 144 28.06 -22.91 -25.41
N PHE A 145 27.65 -24.05 -24.79
CA PHE A 145 28.49 -25.25 -24.64
C PHE A 145 28.38 -26.22 -25.83
N HIS A 146 27.21 -26.27 -26.49
CA HIS A 146 26.91 -27.11 -27.63
C HIS A 146 26.46 -26.26 -28.82
N PRO A 147 27.39 -25.51 -29.46
CA PRO A 147 27.03 -24.61 -30.55
C PRO A 147 26.32 -25.34 -31.69
N GLN A 148 25.14 -24.88 -32.02
CA GLN A 148 24.38 -25.39 -33.16
C GLN A 148 24.44 -24.36 -34.29
N PRO A 149 24.58 -24.78 -35.56
CA PRO A 149 24.59 -23.83 -36.65
C PRO A 149 23.25 -23.14 -36.79
N VAL A 150 23.24 -21.82 -36.66
CA VAL A 150 22.06 -21.00 -36.96
C VAL A 150 21.85 -20.99 -38.47
N ARG A 151 20.67 -21.47 -38.88
CA ARG A 151 20.29 -21.56 -40.31
C ARG A 151 19.37 -20.38 -40.66
N LEU A 152 19.34 -20.08 -41.96
CA LEU A 152 18.37 -19.09 -42.48
C LEU A 152 18.52 -17.70 -41.85
N LEU A 153 19.76 -17.18 -41.70
CA LEU A 153 20.04 -15.88 -41.07
C LEU A 153 19.18 -14.72 -41.61
N GLY A 154 18.87 -14.76 -42.93
CA GLY A 154 17.98 -13.76 -43.52
C GLY A 154 16.54 -13.81 -42.95
N TRP A 155 16.01 -15.02 -42.74
CA TRP A 155 14.69 -15.20 -42.11
C TRP A 155 14.71 -14.84 -40.64
N LEU A 156 15.83 -15.12 -39.94
CA LEU A 156 16.03 -14.72 -38.56
C LEU A 156 16.00 -13.19 -38.41
N ALA A 157 16.75 -12.48 -39.25
CA ALA A 157 16.75 -11.02 -39.26
C ALA A 157 15.36 -10.46 -39.61
N LEU A 158 14.66 -11.07 -40.58
CA LEU A 158 13.30 -10.71 -40.94
C LEU A 158 12.34 -10.88 -39.76
N ALA A 159 12.44 -12.00 -39.03
CA ALA A 159 11.58 -12.23 -37.85
C ALA A 159 11.85 -11.24 -36.72
N GLY A 160 13.10 -10.87 -36.45
CA GLY A 160 13.45 -9.82 -35.51
C GLY A 160 12.89 -8.45 -35.93
N VAL A 161 12.94 -8.12 -37.22
CA VAL A 161 12.31 -6.91 -37.75
C VAL A 161 10.78 -6.97 -37.59
N ILE A 162 10.13 -8.11 -37.86
CA ILE A 162 8.69 -8.29 -37.66
C ILE A 162 8.34 -8.12 -36.17
N GLY A 163 9.12 -8.69 -35.25
CA GLY A 163 8.94 -8.51 -33.82
C GLY A 163 9.04 -7.04 -33.39
N PHE A 164 10.08 -6.35 -33.85
CA PHE A 164 10.24 -4.91 -33.63
C PHE A 164 9.04 -4.10 -34.15
N LEU A 165 8.62 -4.33 -35.39
CA LEU A 165 7.49 -3.61 -35.98
C LEU A 165 6.18 -3.91 -35.28
N GLY A 166 5.94 -5.15 -34.84
CA GLY A 166 4.77 -5.55 -34.09
C GLY A 166 4.69 -4.82 -32.75
N ASN A 167 5.76 -4.87 -31.97
CA ASN A 167 5.84 -4.19 -30.67
C ASN A 167 5.80 -2.67 -30.80
N GLU A 168 6.47 -2.05 -31.79
CA GLU A 168 6.42 -0.62 -31.99
C GLU A 168 5.02 -0.15 -32.46
N THR A 169 4.32 -0.97 -33.26
CA THR A 169 2.91 -0.71 -33.65
C THR A 169 2.01 -0.70 -32.43
N VAL A 170 2.15 -1.70 -31.53
CA VAL A 170 1.41 -1.76 -30.27
C VAL A 170 1.78 -0.59 -29.35
N ALA A 171 3.05 -0.23 -29.27
CA ALA A 171 3.54 0.90 -28.49
C ALA A 171 2.89 2.21 -28.94
N MET A 172 2.98 2.51 -30.24
CA MET A 172 2.37 3.73 -30.79
C MET A 172 0.85 3.76 -30.56
N PHE A 173 0.20 2.61 -30.73
CA PHE A 173 -1.24 2.47 -30.55
C PHE A 173 -1.66 2.71 -29.09
N ARG A 174 -0.99 2.06 -28.12
CA ARG A 174 -1.25 2.23 -26.69
C ARG A 174 -0.97 3.66 -26.22
N ILE A 175 0.15 4.24 -26.63
CA ILE A 175 0.50 5.63 -26.29
C ILE A 175 -0.54 6.61 -26.83
N ARG A 176 -0.98 6.42 -28.09
CA ARG A 176 -1.99 7.29 -28.70
C ARG A 176 -3.33 7.19 -27.97
N VAL A 177 -3.85 5.99 -27.76
CA VAL A 177 -5.11 5.78 -27.03
C VAL A 177 -4.98 6.25 -25.59
N GLY A 178 -3.83 5.98 -24.94
CA GLY A 178 -3.55 6.45 -23.58
C GLY A 178 -3.63 7.97 -23.43
N ARG A 179 -3.11 8.71 -24.43
CA ARG A 179 -3.25 10.17 -24.47
C ARG A 179 -4.69 10.62 -24.73
N GLU A 180 -5.43 9.92 -25.61
CA GLU A 180 -6.84 10.21 -25.88
C GLU A 180 -7.72 10.08 -24.64
N ILE A 181 -7.45 9.09 -23.75
CA ILE A 181 -8.24 8.84 -22.55
C ILE A 181 -7.58 9.35 -21.27
N ASN A 182 -6.47 10.10 -21.36
CA ASN A 182 -5.66 10.59 -20.23
C ASN A 182 -5.21 9.47 -19.28
N SER A 183 -4.94 8.27 -19.80
CA SER A 183 -4.46 7.13 -19.01
C SER A 183 -2.94 7.07 -19.03
N ALA A 184 -2.32 7.54 -17.94
CA ALA A 184 -0.88 7.43 -17.73
C ALA A 184 -0.39 5.98 -17.81
N ALA A 185 -1.20 5.05 -17.37
CA ALA A 185 -0.93 3.63 -17.36
C ALA A 185 -0.86 3.01 -18.76
N LEU A 186 -1.83 3.31 -19.62
CA LEU A 186 -1.78 2.83 -21.01
C LEU A 186 -0.58 3.42 -21.77
N ILE A 187 -0.20 4.65 -21.43
CA ILE A 187 1.01 5.29 -21.96
C ILE A 187 2.26 4.54 -21.48
N ALA A 188 2.36 4.22 -20.18
CA ALA A 188 3.47 3.47 -19.60
C ALA A 188 3.60 2.07 -20.22
N ASP A 189 2.47 1.36 -20.37
CA ASP A 189 2.40 0.05 -21.02
C ASP A 189 2.80 0.13 -22.50
N GLY A 190 2.47 1.21 -23.19
CA GLY A 190 2.97 1.49 -24.54
C GLY A 190 4.49 1.71 -24.59
N TYR A 191 5.08 2.37 -23.61
CA TYR A 191 6.55 2.49 -23.51
C TYR A 191 7.21 1.14 -23.19
N HIS A 192 6.54 0.27 -22.41
CA HIS A 192 7.02 -1.09 -22.18
C HIS A 192 7.08 -1.89 -23.50
N ALA A 193 5.99 -1.92 -24.27
CA ALA A 193 5.97 -2.57 -25.58
C ALA A 193 7.05 -2.04 -26.53
N ARG A 194 7.41 -0.76 -26.43
CA ARG A 194 8.55 -0.20 -27.19
C ARG A 194 9.89 -0.78 -26.74
N THR A 195 10.08 -0.98 -25.43
CA THR A 195 11.29 -1.62 -24.89
C THR A 195 11.41 -3.05 -25.40
N ASP A 196 10.29 -3.79 -25.47
CA ASP A 196 10.24 -5.15 -25.99
C ASP A 196 10.57 -5.19 -27.51
N GLY A 197 10.11 -4.19 -28.25
CA GLY A 197 10.53 -4.00 -29.64
C GLY A 197 12.04 -3.87 -29.80
N LEU A 198 12.71 -3.17 -28.88
CA LEU A 198 14.17 -3.03 -28.89
C LEU A 198 14.89 -4.36 -28.60
N THR A 199 14.30 -5.26 -27.78
CA THR A 199 14.86 -6.61 -27.59
C THR A 199 14.76 -7.45 -28.86
N SER A 200 13.64 -7.36 -29.60
CA SER A 200 13.52 -7.99 -30.94
C SER A 200 14.55 -7.44 -31.94
N LEU A 201 14.88 -6.15 -31.86
CA LEU A 201 15.93 -5.55 -32.68
C LEU A 201 17.33 -6.11 -32.31
N ALA A 202 17.57 -6.45 -31.03
CA ALA A 202 18.82 -7.08 -30.60
C ALA A 202 19.03 -8.46 -31.26
N VAL A 203 17.93 -9.19 -31.57
CA VAL A 203 18.00 -10.44 -32.34
C VAL A 203 18.58 -10.19 -33.74
N VAL A 204 18.23 -9.08 -34.39
CA VAL A 204 18.79 -8.70 -35.68
C VAL A 204 20.31 -8.49 -35.58
N VAL A 205 20.75 -7.85 -34.48
CA VAL A 205 22.19 -7.65 -34.21
C VAL A 205 22.89 -9.00 -34.02
N GLY A 206 22.26 -9.93 -33.31
CA GLY A 206 22.75 -11.32 -33.17
C GLY A 206 22.93 -12.02 -34.54
N ALA A 207 21.93 -11.93 -35.41
CA ALA A 207 21.97 -12.48 -36.77
C ALA A 207 23.10 -11.88 -37.61
N ILE A 208 23.30 -10.57 -37.53
CA ILE A 208 24.42 -9.88 -38.22
C ILE A 208 25.75 -10.35 -37.65
N GLY A 209 25.88 -10.53 -36.32
CA GLY A 209 27.11 -11.05 -35.71
C GLY A 209 27.48 -12.44 -36.21
N VAL A 210 26.50 -13.35 -36.32
CA VAL A 210 26.70 -14.68 -36.89
C VAL A 210 27.09 -14.60 -38.38
N TRP A 211 26.45 -13.71 -39.12
CA TRP A 211 26.79 -13.48 -40.54
C TRP A 211 28.24 -12.96 -40.73
N LEU A 212 28.72 -12.16 -39.78
CA LEU A 212 30.13 -11.68 -39.75
C LEU A 212 31.13 -12.75 -39.29
N GLY A 213 30.70 -13.99 -39.06
CA GLY A 213 31.57 -15.10 -38.65
C GLY A 213 31.77 -15.25 -37.14
N LEU A 214 30.90 -14.65 -36.32
CA LEU A 214 30.87 -14.76 -34.85
C LEU A 214 29.77 -15.73 -34.41
N PRO A 215 29.99 -17.06 -34.39
CA PRO A 215 28.94 -18.05 -34.13
C PRO A 215 28.35 -17.96 -32.71
N LEU A 216 29.09 -17.38 -31.77
CA LEU A 216 28.64 -17.15 -30.40
C LEU A 216 27.76 -15.88 -30.21
N ALA A 217 27.60 -15.08 -31.27
CA ALA A 217 26.80 -13.84 -31.17
C ALA A 217 25.33 -14.15 -30.81
N ASP A 218 24.74 -15.20 -31.40
CA ASP A 218 23.35 -15.60 -31.14
C ASP A 218 23.10 -16.01 -29.65
N PRO A 219 23.83 -16.98 -29.06
CA PRO A 219 23.63 -17.34 -27.67
C PRO A 219 24.00 -16.21 -26.69
N VAL A 220 24.99 -15.36 -26.99
CA VAL A 220 25.34 -14.22 -26.15
C VAL A 220 24.22 -13.19 -26.14
N ILE A 221 23.63 -12.86 -27.27
CA ILE A 221 22.47 -11.97 -27.36
C ILE A 221 21.28 -12.60 -26.66
N GLY A 222 21.00 -13.90 -26.79
CA GLY A 222 19.98 -14.63 -26.07
C GLY A 222 20.13 -14.51 -24.54
N LEU A 223 21.35 -14.62 -24.00
CA LEU A 223 21.64 -14.42 -22.59
C LEU A 223 21.42 -12.97 -22.14
N LEU A 224 21.81 -12.00 -22.95
CA LEU A 224 21.59 -10.58 -22.65
C LEU A 224 20.10 -10.24 -22.58
N ILE A 225 19.31 -10.77 -23.53
CA ILE A 225 17.84 -10.65 -23.52
C ILE A 225 17.27 -11.31 -22.26
N THR A 226 17.69 -12.54 -21.95
CA THR A 226 17.24 -13.24 -20.73
C THR A 226 17.57 -12.46 -19.46
N ALA A 227 18.77 -11.90 -19.34
CA ALA A 227 19.14 -11.08 -18.19
C ALA A 227 18.26 -9.81 -18.07
N ALA A 228 17.95 -9.17 -19.20
CA ALA A 228 17.04 -8.02 -19.22
C ALA A 228 15.63 -8.40 -18.76
N ILE A 229 15.09 -9.54 -19.26
CA ILE A 229 13.77 -10.05 -18.87
C ILE A 229 13.74 -10.38 -17.36
N LEU A 230 14.79 -11.03 -16.81
CA LEU A 230 14.89 -11.31 -15.37
C LEU A 230 14.90 -10.03 -14.53
N GLY A 231 15.52 -8.96 -15.02
CA GLY A 231 15.45 -7.64 -14.39
C GLY A 231 14.02 -7.09 -14.33
N ILE A 232 13.27 -7.23 -15.42
CA ILE A 232 11.84 -6.84 -15.48
C ILE A 232 10.99 -7.69 -14.53
N VAL A 233 11.22 -9.02 -14.52
CA VAL A 233 10.54 -9.95 -13.60
C VAL A 233 10.77 -9.57 -12.15
N TRP A 234 12.00 -9.27 -11.76
CA TRP A 234 12.32 -8.83 -10.40
C TRP A 234 11.56 -7.56 -9.99
N GLN A 235 11.54 -6.56 -10.86
CA GLN A 235 10.83 -5.31 -10.61
C GLN A 235 9.32 -5.53 -10.50
N SER A 236 8.74 -6.31 -11.41
CA SER A 236 7.31 -6.64 -11.42
C SER A 236 6.92 -7.47 -10.19
N ALA A 237 7.72 -8.48 -9.83
CA ALA A 237 7.50 -9.29 -8.65
C ALA A 237 7.48 -8.44 -7.38
N ARG A 238 8.46 -7.54 -7.23
CA ARG A 238 8.51 -6.61 -6.09
C ARG A 238 7.26 -5.74 -6.02
N SER A 239 6.82 -5.17 -7.15
CA SER A 239 5.62 -4.32 -7.20
C SER A 239 4.36 -5.10 -6.79
N VAL A 240 4.13 -6.28 -7.38
CA VAL A 240 2.97 -7.13 -7.09
C VAL A 240 2.98 -7.57 -5.63
N LEU A 241 4.12 -8.04 -5.11
CA LEU A 241 4.24 -8.47 -3.71
C LEU A 241 4.02 -7.31 -2.74
N THR A 242 4.54 -6.12 -3.04
CA THR A 242 4.28 -4.92 -2.22
C THR A 242 2.78 -4.65 -2.11
N ARG A 243 2.03 -4.69 -3.22
CA ARG A 243 0.58 -4.51 -3.22
C ARG A 243 -0.18 -5.61 -2.49
N MET A 244 0.25 -6.86 -2.64
CA MET A 244 -0.35 -8.00 -1.92
C MET A 244 -0.18 -7.89 -0.40
N LEU A 245 0.91 -7.26 0.06
CA LEU A 245 1.22 -7.00 1.47
C LEU A 245 0.69 -5.65 1.96
N ASP A 246 -0.31 -5.09 1.29
CA ASP A 246 -0.91 -3.79 1.60
C ASP A 246 0.07 -2.60 1.51
N GLY A 247 1.20 -2.77 0.82
CA GLY A 247 2.13 -1.69 0.58
C GLY A 247 1.63 -0.73 -0.50
N VAL A 248 1.98 0.54 -0.32
CA VAL A 248 1.70 1.62 -1.27
C VAL A 248 2.98 2.39 -1.58
N GLU A 249 2.96 3.15 -2.65
CA GLU A 249 4.03 4.08 -2.97
C GLU A 249 4.08 5.20 -1.91
N PRO A 250 5.27 5.53 -1.34
CA PRO A 250 5.40 6.57 -0.31
C PRO A 250 4.76 7.90 -0.68
N GLY A 251 4.81 8.30 -1.94
CA GLY A 251 4.19 9.52 -2.44
C GLY A 251 2.67 9.62 -2.21
N ILE A 252 1.98 8.49 -2.03
CA ILE A 252 0.53 8.51 -1.69
C ILE A 252 0.32 9.04 -0.28
N ILE A 253 1.14 8.61 0.67
CA ILE A 253 1.06 9.08 2.05
C ILE A 253 1.47 10.56 2.13
N ASP A 254 2.51 10.95 1.39
CA ASP A 254 2.95 12.35 1.32
C ASP A 254 1.83 13.24 0.73
N GLU A 255 1.12 12.77 -0.29
CA GLU A 255 -0.01 13.49 -0.91
C GLU A 255 -1.20 13.63 0.05
N ILE A 256 -1.50 12.60 0.87
CA ILE A 256 -2.52 12.69 1.90
C ILE A 256 -2.19 13.79 2.91
N HIS A 257 -0.93 13.84 3.39
CA HIS A 257 -0.48 14.88 4.30
C HIS A 257 -0.49 16.27 3.64
N HIS A 258 -0.07 16.35 2.38
CA HIS A 258 -0.11 17.60 1.62
C HIS A 258 -1.54 18.13 1.47
N THR A 259 -2.47 17.27 1.06
CA THR A 259 -3.89 17.62 0.91
C THR A 259 -4.50 18.09 2.22
N ALA A 260 -4.16 17.46 3.35
CA ALA A 260 -4.65 17.86 4.66
C ALA A 260 -4.27 19.31 5.02
N ASN A 261 -3.09 19.78 4.60
CA ASN A 261 -2.63 21.15 4.85
C ASN A 261 -3.46 22.20 4.08
N HIS A 262 -4.16 21.81 3.03
CA HIS A 262 -5.03 22.70 2.25
C HIS A 262 -6.44 22.85 2.79
N VAL A 263 -6.83 22.02 3.79
CA VAL A 263 -8.17 22.03 4.37
C VAL A 263 -8.16 22.76 5.71
N PRO A 264 -8.77 23.95 5.80
CA PRO A 264 -8.84 24.69 7.06
C PRO A 264 -9.64 23.91 8.12
N GLY A 265 -9.09 23.87 9.34
CA GLY A 265 -9.74 23.20 10.47
C GLY A 265 -9.15 21.82 10.78
N ILE A 266 -8.29 21.27 9.96
CA ILE A 266 -7.45 20.11 10.30
C ILE A 266 -6.22 20.63 11.02
N GLU A 267 -6.04 20.22 12.27
CA GLU A 267 -4.86 20.59 13.07
C GLU A 267 -3.67 19.68 12.72
N LYS A 268 -3.93 18.39 12.57
CA LYS A 268 -2.90 17.39 12.29
C LYS A 268 -3.51 16.10 11.71
N VAL A 269 -2.78 15.44 10.83
CA VAL A 269 -3.00 14.03 10.48
C VAL A 269 -2.27 13.18 11.52
N ILE A 270 -3.00 12.42 12.30
CA ILE A 270 -2.45 11.54 13.35
C ILE A 270 -1.96 10.24 12.74
N GLU A 271 -2.76 9.64 11.86
CA GLU A 271 -2.44 8.39 11.17
C GLU A 271 -3.01 8.45 9.75
N ALA A 272 -2.22 7.99 8.80
CA ALA A 272 -2.66 7.78 7.42
C ALA A 272 -2.26 6.36 6.97
N LYS A 273 -3.24 5.57 6.58
CA LYS A 273 -3.06 4.23 6.02
C LYS A 273 -3.69 4.18 4.64
N ALA A 274 -3.03 3.52 3.73
CA ALA A 274 -3.56 3.30 2.39
C ALA A 274 -3.29 1.86 1.96
N ARG A 275 -4.17 1.31 1.12
CA ARG A 275 -4.01 -0.02 0.54
C ARG A 275 -4.68 -0.09 -0.82
N TRP A 276 -4.10 -0.91 -1.68
CA TRP A 276 -4.69 -1.22 -2.96
C TRP A 276 -5.67 -2.40 -2.86
N LEU A 277 -6.83 -2.26 -3.49
CA LEU A 277 -7.76 -3.36 -3.79
C LEU A 277 -7.89 -3.48 -5.31
N GLY A 278 -6.94 -4.18 -5.92
CA GLY A 278 -6.72 -4.11 -7.35
C GLY A 278 -6.26 -2.70 -7.76
N HIS A 279 -6.99 -2.06 -8.67
CA HIS A 279 -6.69 -0.70 -9.14
C HIS A 279 -7.29 0.42 -8.28
N LYS A 280 -8.03 0.08 -7.25
CA LYS A 280 -8.74 1.02 -6.40
C LYS A 280 -7.95 1.23 -5.13
N LEU A 281 -7.68 2.48 -4.81
CA LEU A 281 -7.01 2.86 -3.58
C LEU A 281 -8.05 3.09 -2.48
N HIS A 282 -7.86 2.45 -1.35
CA HIS A 282 -8.59 2.70 -0.12
C HIS A 282 -7.67 3.39 0.87
N VAL A 283 -8.16 4.45 1.49
CA VAL A 283 -7.42 5.29 2.43
C VAL A 283 -8.19 5.40 3.73
N ASP A 284 -7.51 5.14 4.83
CA ASP A 284 -8.00 5.33 6.20
C ASP A 284 -7.16 6.43 6.85
N VAL A 285 -7.75 7.57 7.21
CA VAL A 285 -7.04 8.69 7.82
C VAL A 285 -7.69 9.09 9.14
N THR A 286 -6.85 9.24 10.16
CA THR A 286 -7.26 9.82 11.45
C THR A 286 -6.74 11.25 11.53
N ILE A 287 -7.66 12.20 11.67
CA ILE A 287 -7.37 13.63 11.74
C ILE A 287 -7.69 14.20 13.12
N ALA A 288 -6.88 15.14 13.58
CA ALA A 288 -7.19 15.96 14.75
C ALA A 288 -7.84 17.26 14.30
N VAL A 289 -8.92 17.61 14.97
CA VAL A 289 -9.64 18.89 14.82
C VAL A 289 -9.79 19.50 16.21
N ASN A 290 -10.19 20.79 16.29
CA ASN A 290 -10.35 21.49 17.56
C ASN A 290 -11.36 20.79 18.49
N ASP A 291 -10.95 20.53 19.73
CA ASP A 291 -11.73 19.79 20.75
C ASP A 291 -13.10 20.43 21.10
N GLY A 292 -13.21 21.74 20.94
CA GLY A 292 -14.45 22.47 21.21
C GLY A 292 -15.44 22.50 20.05
N MET A 293 -15.11 21.85 18.93
CA MET A 293 -15.92 21.89 17.71
C MET A 293 -17.16 21.01 17.81
N LEU A 294 -18.29 21.52 17.32
CA LEU A 294 -19.48 20.70 17.16
C LEU A 294 -19.25 19.58 16.13
N LEU A 295 -19.80 18.41 16.40
CA LEU A 295 -19.68 17.24 15.50
C LEU A 295 -20.09 17.56 14.05
N ALA A 296 -21.13 18.39 13.88
CA ALA A 296 -21.57 18.82 12.54
C ALA A 296 -20.49 19.64 11.79
N ALA A 297 -19.76 20.50 12.50
CA ALA A 297 -18.69 21.29 11.92
C ALA A 297 -17.47 20.39 11.60
N ALA A 298 -17.12 19.47 12.49
CA ALA A 298 -16.06 18.49 12.26
C ALA A 298 -16.37 17.60 11.04
N ASN A 299 -17.61 17.12 10.89
CA ASN A 299 -18.03 16.36 9.72
C ASN A 299 -17.94 17.16 8.42
N ASN A 300 -18.22 18.47 8.42
CA ASN A 300 -18.05 19.32 7.24
C ASN A 300 -16.57 19.42 6.82
N ILE A 301 -15.65 19.51 7.78
CA ILE A 301 -14.21 19.49 7.52
C ILE A 301 -13.79 18.14 6.92
N ALA A 302 -14.28 17.03 7.48
CA ALA A 302 -14.01 15.69 6.98
C ALA A 302 -14.51 15.51 5.52
N GLU A 303 -15.71 15.97 5.20
CA GLU A 303 -16.25 15.91 3.83
C GLU A 303 -15.46 16.81 2.87
N SER A 304 -15.01 17.99 3.30
CA SER A 304 -14.15 18.86 2.50
C SER A 304 -12.80 18.18 2.24
N PHE A 305 -12.19 17.59 3.26
CA PHE A 305 -10.93 16.86 3.12
C PHE A 305 -11.08 15.65 2.20
N LYS A 306 -12.17 14.92 2.31
CA LYS A 306 -12.48 13.81 1.43
C LYS A 306 -12.62 14.25 -0.03
N ALA A 307 -13.28 15.36 -0.29
CA ALA A 307 -13.43 15.92 -1.63
C ALA A 307 -12.07 16.30 -2.23
N GLU A 308 -11.19 16.93 -1.44
CA GLU A 308 -9.82 17.27 -1.86
C GLU A 308 -8.98 16.01 -2.11
N LEU A 309 -9.07 14.97 -1.27
CA LEU A 309 -8.38 13.70 -1.50
C LEU A 309 -8.80 13.07 -2.83
N PHE A 310 -10.09 13.07 -3.17
CA PHE A 310 -10.57 12.58 -4.46
C PHE A 310 -10.09 13.42 -5.65
N ALA A 311 -9.88 14.71 -5.46
CA ALA A 311 -9.36 15.60 -6.51
C ALA A 311 -7.85 15.38 -6.75
N HIS A 312 -7.07 15.12 -5.68
CA HIS A 312 -5.61 14.97 -5.74
C HIS A 312 -5.14 13.54 -6.03
N ILE A 313 -5.92 12.53 -5.64
CA ILE A 313 -5.56 11.12 -5.81
C ILE A 313 -6.57 10.42 -6.75
N PRO A 314 -6.33 10.42 -8.07
CA PRO A 314 -7.29 9.88 -9.05
C PRO A 314 -7.64 8.39 -8.87
N ALA A 315 -6.73 7.61 -8.25
CA ALA A 315 -6.95 6.19 -7.98
C ALA A 315 -7.80 5.92 -6.73
N LEU A 316 -8.15 6.95 -5.97
CA LEU A 316 -8.92 6.85 -4.73
C LEU A 316 -10.36 6.42 -5.03
N ASP A 317 -10.79 5.32 -4.41
CA ASP A 317 -12.17 4.81 -4.50
C ASP A 317 -12.93 5.03 -3.18
N VAL A 318 -12.25 4.85 -2.05
CA VAL A 318 -12.83 5.01 -0.72
C VAL A 318 -11.85 5.77 0.17
N ALA A 319 -12.34 6.80 0.86
CA ALA A 319 -11.64 7.46 1.95
C ALA A 319 -12.49 7.35 3.22
N GLU A 320 -11.98 6.64 4.22
CA GLU A 320 -12.54 6.59 5.56
C GLU A 320 -11.80 7.59 6.44
N LEU A 321 -12.56 8.53 7.00
CA LEU A 321 -12.01 9.54 7.90
C LEU A 321 -12.49 9.29 9.32
N ARG A 322 -11.54 9.31 10.25
CA ARG A 322 -11.78 9.19 11.69
C ARG A 322 -11.25 10.42 12.37
N PHE A 323 -11.94 10.83 13.42
CA PHE A 323 -11.41 11.86 14.32
C PHE A 323 -10.52 11.18 15.36
N ALA A 324 -9.39 11.83 15.68
CA ALA A 324 -8.54 11.37 16.76
C ALA A 324 -9.36 11.30 18.05
N GLU A 325 -9.28 10.18 18.74
CA GLU A 325 -9.76 10.13 20.10
C GLU A 325 -8.95 11.15 20.90
N ARG A 326 -9.62 11.86 21.78
CA ARG A 326 -8.95 12.77 22.70
C ARG A 326 -7.90 12.00 23.48
N GLN A 327 -6.67 12.02 23.01
CA GLN A 327 -5.56 11.81 23.93
C GLN A 327 -5.65 13.00 24.87
N ALA A 328 -6.13 12.75 26.07
CA ALA A 328 -5.97 13.70 27.13
C ALA A 328 -4.52 14.18 27.08
N GLN A 329 -4.30 15.44 26.66
CA GLN A 329 -3.00 16.09 26.80
C GLN A 329 -2.77 16.29 28.30
N GLY A 330 -2.45 15.23 28.97
CA GLY A 330 -2.07 15.18 30.33
C GLY A 330 -0.95 14.16 30.40
N ARG A 331 0.21 14.65 30.76
CA ARG A 331 1.28 13.90 31.41
C ARG A 331 1.04 12.40 31.38
N HIS A 332 1.96 11.64 30.85
CA HIS A 332 1.99 10.19 31.07
C HIS A 332 2.05 9.91 32.57
N HIS A 333 0.94 10.13 33.28
CA HIS A 333 0.70 9.51 34.53
C HIS A 333 0.32 8.08 34.19
N HIS A 334 1.11 7.14 34.59
CA HIS A 334 0.81 5.70 34.53
C HIS A 334 -0.38 5.46 35.46
N THR A 335 -1.60 5.74 34.98
CA THR A 335 -2.80 5.37 35.74
C THR A 335 -2.88 3.85 35.78
N PRO A 336 -2.99 3.26 36.98
CA PRO A 336 -3.09 1.83 37.14
C PRO A 336 -4.31 1.27 36.40
N ASP A 337 -4.23 -0.02 36.05
CA ASP A 337 -5.37 -0.72 35.47
C ASP A 337 -6.60 -0.66 36.37
N PRO A 338 -7.80 -0.39 35.81
CA PRO A 338 -9.03 -0.32 36.60
C PRO A 338 -9.33 -1.63 37.32
N PHE A 339 -9.73 -1.57 38.58
CA PHE A 339 -10.12 -2.73 39.37
C PHE A 339 -11.62 -3.03 39.18
N LEU A 340 -11.95 -4.27 38.77
CA LEU A 340 -13.35 -4.73 38.68
C LEU A 340 -13.86 -5.08 40.05
N VAL A 341 -14.88 -4.35 40.51
CA VAL A 341 -15.55 -4.55 41.79
C VAL A 341 -16.68 -5.55 41.63
N GLU A 342 -16.56 -6.70 42.24
CA GLU A 342 -17.61 -7.74 42.30
C GLU A 342 -18.02 -7.97 43.73
N GLY A 343 -18.78 -7.03 44.29
CA GLY A 343 -19.28 -7.09 45.68
C GLY A 343 -20.77 -7.44 45.71
N LYS A 344 -21.21 -7.88 46.89
CA LYS A 344 -22.64 -8.17 47.19
C LYS A 344 -23.44 -6.85 47.24
N LEU A 345 -22.84 -5.77 47.78
CA LEU A 345 -23.48 -4.49 47.94
C LEU A 345 -23.43 -3.66 46.65
N ALA A 346 -22.35 -3.75 45.91
CA ALA A 346 -22.21 -3.07 44.61
C ALA A 346 -21.26 -3.81 43.69
N SER A 347 -21.54 -3.73 42.38
CA SER A 347 -20.63 -4.19 41.32
C SER A 347 -20.32 -3.01 40.42
N GLY A 348 -19.09 -2.94 39.94
CA GLY A 348 -18.66 -1.80 39.12
C GLY A 348 -17.17 -1.79 38.79
N LEU A 349 -16.65 -0.59 38.54
CA LEU A 349 -15.26 -0.37 38.18
C LEU A 349 -14.68 0.72 39.07
N LEU A 350 -13.57 0.44 39.72
CA LEU A 350 -12.80 1.39 40.50
C LEU A 350 -11.57 1.79 39.71
N GLU A 351 -11.40 3.07 39.44
CA GLU A 351 -10.37 3.63 38.57
C GLU A 351 -9.79 4.93 39.14
N ILE A 352 -8.57 5.26 38.77
CA ILE A 352 -7.98 6.58 38.98
C ILE A 352 -8.18 7.34 37.67
N ILE A 353 -8.81 8.52 37.75
CA ILE A 353 -9.13 9.36 36.58
C ILE A 353 -8.53 10.75 36.74
N ASP A 354 -8.16 11.33 35.61
CA ASP A 354 -7.82 12.74 35.52
C ASP A 354 -9.07 13.61 35.43
N THR A 355 -9.15 14.63 36.28
CA THR A 355 -10.19 15.66 36.23
C THR A 355 -9.57 17.03 36.07
N ALA A 356 -10.39 18.05 35.77
CA ALA A 356 -9.94 19.43 35.71
C ALA A 356 -9.31 19.94 37.05
N GLN A 357 -9.55 19.20 38.15
CA GLN A 357 -9.03 19.52 39.49
C GLN A 357 -7.90 18.57 39.94
N GLY A 358 -7.33 17.79 39.02
CA GLY A 358 -6.34 16.77 39.26
C GLY A 358 -6.92 15.36 39.34
N GLU A 359 -6.07 14.39 39.65
CA GLU A 359 -6.47 12.98 39.74
C GLU A 359 -7.47 12.73 40.85
N ARG A 360 -8.36 11.78 40.62
CA ARG A 360 -9.39 11.36 41.59
C ARG A 360 -9.62 9.86 41.47
N MET A 361 -9.84 9.20 42.60
CA MET A 361 -10.35 7.85 42.63
C MET A 361 -11.85 7.85 42.37
N ARG A 362 -12.33 7.08 41.41
CA ARG A 362 -13.73 6.99 41.01
C ARG A 362 -14.21 5.55 41.02
N LEU A 363 -15.33 5.33 41.69
CA LEU A 363 -16.08 4.08 41.61
C LEU A 363 -17.32 4.30 40.73
N ARG A 364 -17.38 3.61 39.61
CA ARG A 364 -18.51 3.54 38.71
C ARG A 364 -19.33 2.29 39.04
N ILE A 365 -20.53 2.43 39.53
CA ILE A 365 -21.43 1.33 39.89
C ILE A 365 -22.36 0.98 38.73
N SER A 366 -22.50 -0.32 38.44
CA SER A 366 -23.36 -0.84 37.37
C SER A 366 -24.84 -0.69 37.64
N ARG A 367 -25.23 -0.63 38.92
CA ARG A 367 -26.61 -0.44 39.37
C ARG A 367 -26.64 0.53 40.54
N HIS A 368 -27.54 1.50 40.50
CA HIS A 368 -27.74 2.44 41.62
C HIS A 368 -28.15 1.70 42.89
N VAL A 369 -27.47 2.03 44.00
CA VAL A 369 -27.75 1.53 45.36
C VAL A 369 -28.00 2.72 46.25
N GLU A 370 -29.21 2.81 46.77
CA GLU A 370 -29.63 3.94 47.60
C GLU A 370 -28.85 3.98 48.92
N GLY A 371 -28.26 5.14 49.23
CA GLY A 371 -27.51 5.34 50.48
C GLY A 371 -26.13 4.66 50.50
N LEU A 372 -25.61 4.17 49.34
CA LEU A 372 -24.28 3.62 49.24
C LEU A 372 -23.21 4.64 49.60
N ARG A 373 -22.36 4.28 50.55
CA ARG A 373 -21.13 4.98 50.89
C ARG A 373 -19.95 4.06 50.54
N ALA A 374 -18.89 4.64 50.00
CA ALA A 374 -17.68 3.91 49.70
C ALA A 374 -16.46 4.65 50.27
N ASN A 375 -15.49 3.90 50.74
CA ASN A 375 -14.21 4.42 51.21
C ASN A 375 -13.10 3.49 50.71
N VAL A 376 -12.01 4.07 50.23
CA VAL A 376 -10.82 3.28 49.86
C VAL A 376 -9.74 3.51 50.92
N ALA A 377 -9.34 2.42 51.57
CA ALA A 377 -8.27 2.42 52.54
C ALA A 377 -7.01 1.83 51.91
N ILE A 378 -6.02 2.68 51.62
CA ILE A 378 -4.76 2.33 50.96
C ILE A 378 -3.71 2.05 52.01
N GLU A 379 -3.06 0.91 51.93
CA GLU A 379 -1.94 0.55 52.80
C GLU A 379 -0.64 1.11 52.22
N ARG A 380 0.01 2.05 52.92
CA ARG A 380 1.24 2.69 52.46
C ARG A 380 2.47 2.05 53.08
N PRO A 381 3.64 2.13 52.41
CA PRO A 381 4.91 1.69 53.00
C PRO A 381 5.15 2.35 54.36
N GLY A 382 5.45 1.54 55.41
CA GLY A 382 5.61 2.04 56.77
C GLY A 382 4.39 1.87 57.66
N GLY A 383 3.26 1.24 57.16
CA GLY A 383 2.08 0.92 57.96
C GLY A 383 1.05 2.04 58.12
N ALA A 384 1.28 3.16 57.46
CA ALA A 384 0.26 4.23 57.39
C ALA A 384 -0.91 3.83 56.48
N VAL A 385 -2.15 4.17 56.93
CA VAL A 385 -3.35 3.94 56.09
C VAL A 385 -3.89 5.26 55.58
N GLU A 386 -3.88 5.43 54.26
CA GLU A 386 -4.52 6.56 53.59
C GLU A 386 -6.00 6.22 53.36
N SER A 387 -6.91 7.09 53.83
CA SER A 387 -8.35 6.89 53.67
C SER A 387 -8.96 7.88 52.69
N LEU A 388 -9.55 7.38 51.61
CA LEU A 388 -10.20 8.16 50.54
C LEU A 388 -11.70 7.90 50.51
N PRO A 389 -12.50 8.73 51.20
CA PRO A 389 -13.96 8.62 51.12
C PRO A 389 -14.44 9.03 49.73
N LEU A 390 -15.30 8.20 49.13
CA LEU A 390 -15.91 8.44 47.84
C LEU A 390 -17.32 8.97 48.02
N SER A 391 -17.60 10.14 47.47
CA SER A 391 -18.90 10.82 47.54
C SER A 391 -19.58 10.79 46.16
N PRO A 392 -20.95 10.74 46.12
CA PRO A 392 -21.68 10.80 44.85
C PRO A 392 -21.35 12.08 44.08
N VAL A 393 -21.15 11.92 42.77
CA VAL A 393 -20.94 13.06 41.87
C VAL A 393 -22.27 13.80 41.66
N ALA A 394 -22.26 15.13 41.76
CA ALA A 394 -23.48 15.94 41.62
C ALA A 394 -24.17 15.69 40.27
N GLY A 395 -25.44 15.27 40.31
CA GLY A 395 -26.21 14.96 39.11
C GLY A 395 -25.99 13.57 38.52
N ASP A 396 -25.13 12.74 39.12
CA ASP A 396 -24.82 11.39 38.63
C ASP A 396 -24.88 10.36 39.76
N HIS A 397 -25.88 9.47 39.69
CA HIS A 397 -26.13 8.46 40.71
C HIS A 397 -25.32 7.15 40.52
N HIS A 398 -24.53 7.07 39.45
CA HIS A 398 -23.73 5.91 39.14
C HIS A 398 -22.24 6.08 39.43
N HIS A 399 -21.83 7.30 39.81
CA HIS A 399 -20.42 7.59 40.09
C HIS A 399 -20.22 8.12 41.50
N LEU A 400 -19.28 7.52 42.24
CA LEU A 400 -18.77 8.05 43.50
C LEU A 400 -17.30 8.41 43.28
N GLN A 401 -16.84 9.55 43.80
CA GLN A 401 -15.52 10.09 43.54
C GLN A 401 -14.90 10.64 44.82
N SER A 402 -13.57 10.50 44.95
CA SER A 402 -12.79 11.09 46.03
C SER A 402 -12.65 12.61 45.86
N ALA A 403 -12.61 13.34 46.99
CA ALA A 403 -12.41 14.77 47.01
C ALA A 403 -10.92 15.15 46.72
N ILE A 404 -9.99 14.25 47.03
CA ILE A 404 -8.55 14.44 46.87
C ILE A 404 -7.96 13.32 45.96
N ALA A 405 -6.81 13.59 45.37
CA ALA A 405 -6.06 12.58 44.64
C ALA A 405 -5.51 11.53 45.64
N PRO A 406 -5.41 10.23 45.23
CA PRO A 406 -4.59 9.28 45.95
C PRO A 406 -3.11 9.74 45.90
N ALA A 407 -2.37 9.54 47.01
CA ALA A 407 -0.95 9.86 47.00
C ALA A 407 -0.14 8.90 46.09
N GLU A 408 0.91 9.40 45.45
CA GLU A 408 1.84 8.56 44.69
C GLU A 408 2.77 7.74 45.62
N PRO A 409 3.27 6.56 45.18
CA PRO A 409 2.97 5.92 43.91
C PRO A 409 1.57 5.29 43.88
N HIS A 410 1.04 5.14 42.66
CA HIS A 410 -0.27 4.48 42.45
C HIS A 410 -0.17 2.95 42.43
N GLU A 411 0.98 2.39 42.70
CA GLU A 411 1.16 0.97 42.98
C GLU A 411 0.98 0.71 44.48
N PHE A 412 -0.16 0.11 44.84
CA PHE A 412 -0.50 -0.11 46.25
C PHE A 412 -1.51 -1.25 46.43
N SER A 413 -1.53 -1.80 47.65
CA SER A 413 -2.60 -2.65 48.12
C SER A 413 -3.62 -1.82 48.91
N ALA A 414 -4.90 -2.08 48.73
CA ALA A 414 -5.97 -1.33 49.34
C ALA A 414 -7.20 -2.18 49.65
N ARG A 415 -8.14 -1.61 50.37
CA ARG A 415 -9.46 -2.21 50.63
C ARG A 415 -10.56 -1.22 50.27
N LEU A 416 -11.47 -1.67 49.41
CA LEU A 416 -12.69 -0.91 49.15
C LEU A 416 -13.74 -1.30 50.17
N GLN A 417 -14.14 -0.36 50.98
CA GLN A 417 -15.15 -0.49 52.01
C GLN A 417 -16.48 0.05 51.46
N LEU A 418 -17.47 -0.82 51.33
CA LEU A 418 -18.82 -0.46 50.88
C LEU A 418 -19.78 -0.56 52.06
N ILE A 419 -20.61 0.45 52.25
CA ILE A 419 -21.60 0.54 53.34
C ILE A 419 -22.94 0.95 52.75
N ALA A 420 -23.97 0.16 53.02
CA ALA A 420 -25.34 0.46 52.62
C ALA A 420 -26.29 0.14 53.80
N GLY A 421 -26.78 1.17 54.49
CA GLY A 421 -27.58 1.00 55.71
C GLY A 421 -26.79 0.34 56.83
N SER A 422 -27.21 -0.87 57.27
CA SER A 422 -26.52 -1.68 58.29
C SER A 422 -25.49 -2.64 57.69
N ASP A 423 -25.51 -2.85 56.41
CA ASP A 423 -24.65 -3.84 55.72
C ASP A 423 -23.33 -3.22 55.35
N HIS A 424 -22.26 -4.00 55.53
CA HIS A 424 -20.94 -3.54 55.20
C HIS A 424 -20.17 -4.66 54.51
N GLU A 425 -19.31 -4.29 53.57
CA GLU A 425 -18.50 -5.20 52.78
C GLU A 425 -17.08 -4.62 52.55
N ASP A 426 -16.06 -5.42 52.82
CA ASP A 426 -14.66 -5.04 52.58
C ASP A 426 -14.09 -5.88 51.43
N LEU A 427 -13.64 -5.28 50.36
CA LEU A 427 -13.09 -5.90 49.17
C LEU A 427 -11.61 -5.56 49.06
N PRO A 428 -10.68 -6.51 49.28
CA PRO A 428 -9.27 -6.25 49.09
C PRO A 428 -8.94 -6.18 47.59
N PHE A 429 -8.07 -5.26 47.22
CA PHE A 429 -7.56 -5.15 45.85
C PHE A 429 -6.14 -4.56 45.84
N ALA A 430 -5.48 -4.69 44.67
CA ALA A 430 -4.22 -4.02 44.40
C ALA A 430 -4.30 -3.26 43.08
N MET A 431 -3.67 -2.12 43.02
CA MET A 431 -3.43 -1.40 41.79
C MET A 431 -1.94 -1.51 41.43
N THR A 432 -1.66 -1.80 40.17
CA THR A 432 -0.29 -1.91 39.62
C THR A 432 -0.16 -0.96 38.46
N GLU A 433 0.92 -0.22 38.42
CA GLU A 433 1.24 0.59 37.24
C GLU A 433 1.74 -0.32 36.11
N PRO A 434 1.30 -0.12 34.86
CA PRO A 434 1.82 -0.86 33.74
C PRO A 434 3.32 -0.58 33.58
N GLU A 435 4.17 -1.61 33.40
CA GLU A 435 5.61 -1.49 33.22
C GLU A 435 5.90 -0.56 32.01
N GLY A 436 6.33 0.66 32.31
CA GLY A 436 6.80 1.60 31.30
C GLY A 436 8.17 1.14 30.77
N HIS A 437 8.33 1.07 29.47
CA HIS A 437 9.63 0.91 28.84
C HIS A 437 10.57 2.04 29.32
N HIS A 438 11.52 1.71 30.16
CA HIS A 438 12.63 2.57 30.53
C HIS A 438 13.43 2.91 29.27
N HIS A 439 13.19 4.06 28.65
CA HIS A 439 14.15 4.68 27.76
C HIS A 439 15.27 5.26 28.63
N GLU A 440 16.36 4.51 28.79
CA GLU A 440 17.63 5.04 29.27
C GLU A 440 18.05 6.19 28.36
N HIS A 441 17.89 7.40 28.85
CA HIS A 441 18.61 8.55 28.29
C HIS A 441 20.07 8.44 28.73
N ALA A 442 20.91 7.83 27.88
CA ALA A 442 22.33 7.91 27.96
C ALA A 442 22.73 9.38 27.68
N HIS A 443 23.11 10.10 28.72
CA HIS A 443 23.91 11.32 28.62
C HIS A 443 25.32 10.92 28.26
N GLY A 444 25.82 11.33 27.10
CA GLY A 444 27.19 11.24 26.64
C GLY A 444 27.40 12.21 25.49
#